data_021ae5cb4f0018d7c1de6c9cc6d07e96
#
_entry.id   021ae5cb4f0018d7c1de6c9cc6d07e96
#
_cell.length_a   1.000
_cell.length_b   1.000
_cell.length_c   1.000
_cell.angle_alpha   90.00
_cell.angle_beta   90.00
_cell.angle_gamma   90.00
#
_symmetry.space_group_name_H-M   'P 1'
#
loop_
_entity.id
_entity.type
_entity.pdbx_description
1 polymer ?
#
loop_
_entity_poly.entity_id
_entity_poly.type
_entity_poly.pdbx_seq_one_letter_code
_entity_poly.pdbx_strand_id
1 'polypeptide(L)'
;MGDILVFQEKFNEALIYYTQIQRSIKNSTISQDARFKVAKTSYYKGDFNWAESQLKILKSSTSQLIANDALDLKLLISDNKYEDSTQAALKLYAKADLLAFQNKTDQAISVLDALLEAHKTETIVDQALYKQAQLFEGKQQYQKAESNYIQIITDYKEDILADDTLFALAELYLNHLAQPEKAKEFYEEIIFNYQDSIYFIDARKKYRMLRGDAIN
;
A
#
# COMPACT_ATOMS: atom_id res chain seq x y z
N MET A 1 11.81 -20.03 -5.14
CA MET A 1 10.84 -21.16 -4.93
C MET A 1 9.65 -20.69 -4.06
N GLY A 2 9.87 -20.10 -2.88
CA GLY A 2 8.77 -19.63 -2.01
C GLY A 2 7.77 -18.69 -2.71
N ASP A 3 8.24 -17.69 -3.45
CA ASP A 3 7.36 -16.74 -4.15
C ASP A 3 6.46 -17.44 -5.20
N ILE A 4 6.99 -18.49 -5.88
CA ILE A 4 6.19 -19.29 -6.81
C ILE A 4 5.08 -20.06 -6.08
N LEU A 5 5.37 -20.57 -4.88
CA LEU A 5 4.39 -21.27 -4.07
C LEU A 5 3.30 -20.32 -3.55
N VAL A 6 3.66 -19.09 -3.16
CA VAL A 6 2.69 -18.04 -2.81
C VAL A 6 1.81 -17.71 -4.02
N PHE A 7 2.41 -17.55 -5.19
CA PHE A 7 1.68 -17.31 -6.44
C PHE A 7 0.68 -18.44 -6.76
N GLN A 8 1.01 -19.68 -6.39
CA GLN A 8 0.15 -20.87 -6.53
C GLN A 8 -0.80 -21.09 -5.34
N GLU A 9 -0.83 -20.19 -4.37
CA GLU A 9 -1.60 -20.29 -3.12
C GLU A 9 -1.22 -21.50 -2.22
N LYS A 10 -0.05 -22.07 -2.46
CA LYS A 10 0.52 -23.13 -1.62
C LYS A 10 1.23 -22.54 -0.39
N PHE A 11 0.46 -21.81 0.42
CA PHE A 11 1.01 -20.99 1.50
C PHE A 11 1.80 -21.79 2.53
N ASN A 12 1.31 -22.97 2.92
CA ASN A 12 2.01 -23.79 3.93
C ASN A 12 3.39 -24.26 3.43
N GLU A 13 3.50 -24.62 2.15
CA GLU A 13 4.78 -24.98 1.55
C GLU A 13 5.71 -23.77 1.46
N ALA A 14 5.19 -22.60 1.03
CA ALA A 14 5.95 -21.35 0.99
C ALA A 14 6.53 -20.98 2.36
N LEU A 15 5.71 -21.07 3.41
CA LEU A 15 6.11 -20.79 4.79
C LEU A 15 7.26 -21.69 5.25
N ILE A 16 7.30 -22.96 4.85
CA ILE A 16 8.41 -23.88 5.15
C ILE A 16 9.71 -23.35 4.51
N TYR A 17 9.70 -23.01 3.22
CA TYR A 17 10.89 -22.49 2.53
C TYR A 17 11.41 -21.20 3.15
N TYR A 18 10.56 -20.22 3.41
CA TYR A 18 10.97 -18.95 4.02
C TYR A 18 11.51 -19.15 5.44
N THR A 19 10.86 -20.03 6.24
CA THR A 19 11.30 -20.32 7.60
C THR A 19 12.66 -21.02 7.61
N GLN A 20 12.95 -21.88 6.64
CA GLN A 20 14.27 -22.51 6.49
C GLN A 20 15.34 -21.47 6.23
N ILE A 21 15.12 -20.51 5.30
CA ILE A 21 16.05 -19.42 5.03
C ILE A 21 16.29 -18.59 6.28
N GLN A 22 15.21 -18.19 6.96
CA GLN A 22 15.26 -17.40 8.18
C GLN A 22 16.11 -18.05 9.29
N ARG A 23 16.07 -19.38 9.40
CA ARG A 23 16.82 -20.13 10.41
C ARG A 23 18.27 -20.38 10.01
N SER A 24 18.53 -20.57 8.72
CA SER A 24 19.86 -20.95 8.21
C SER A 24 20.86 -19.79 8.21
N ILE A 25 20.38 -18.55 7.97
CA ILE A 25 21.23 -17.36 7.79
C ILE A 25 20.81 -16.29 8.79
N LYS A 26 21.14 -16.49 10.09
CA LYS A 26 20.73 -15.56 11.15
C LYS A 26 21.34 -14.17 10.96
N ASN A 27 20.60 -13.15 11.37
CA ASN A 27 21.04 -11.73 11.42
C ASN A 27 21.50 -11.15 10.08
N SER A 28 21.04 -11.68 8.96
CA SER A 28 21.31 -11.13 7.63
C SER A 28 20.06 -10.44 7.06
N THR A 29 20.26 -9.55 6.08
CA THR A 29 19.16 -8.94 5.32
C THR A 29 18.30 -10.00 4.64
N ILE A 30 18.91 -11.10 4.16
CA ILE A 30 18.18 -12.23 3.56
C ILE A 30 17.25 -12.90 4.57
N SER A 31 17.70 -13.06 5.82
CA SER A 31 16.86 -13.60 6.89
C SER A 31 15.71 -12.67 7.26
N GLN A 32 15.95 -11.37 7.23
CA GLN A 32 14.93 -10.34 7.47
C GLN A 32 13.90 -10.31 6.34
N ASP A 33 14.33 -10.35 5.07
CA ASP A 33 13.44 -10.49 3.92
C ASP A 33 12.61 -11.78 3.99
N ALA A 34 13.23 -12.90 4.32
CA ALA A 34 12.51 -14.16 4.48
C ALA A 34 11.46 -14.07 5.60
N ARG A 35 11.74 -13.38 6.71
CA ARG A 35 10.77 -13.12 7.79
C ARG A 35 9.61 -12.23 7.30
N PHE A 36 9.91 -11.19 6.53
CA PHE A 36 8.87 -10.37 5.92
C PHE A 36 7.97 -11.20 5.00
N LYS A 37 8.56 -12.07 4.18
CA LYS A 37 7.81 -13.00 3.32
C LYS A 37 6.98 -14.02 4.11
N VAL A 38 7.43 -14.47 5.28
CA VAL A 38 6.61 -15.26 6.20
C VAL A 38 5.38 -14.46 6.66
N ALA A 39 5.58 -13.21 7.08
CA ALA A 39 4.49 -12.34 7.50
C ALA A 39 3.50 -12.07 6.35
N LYS A 40 4.00 -11.70 5.17
CA LYS A 40 3.19 -11.42 3.99
C LYS A 40 2.38 -12.64 3.53
N THR A 41 3.00 -13.84 3.56
CA THR A 41 2.30 -15.10 3.23
C THR A 41 1.22 -15.41 4.26
N SER A 42 1.47 -15.18 5.54
CA SER A 42 0.50 -15.38 6.61
C SER A 42 -0.67 -14.40 6.50
N TYR A 43 -0.40 -13.15 6.12
CA TYR A 43 -1.41 -12.15 5.82
C TYR A 43 -2.31 -12.59 4.65
N TYR A 44 -1.76 -13.07 3.55
CA TYR A 44 -2.55 -13.61 2.44
C TYR A 44 -3.41 -14.81 2.82
N LYS A 45 -2.94 -15.62 3.76
CA LYS A 45 -3.67 -16.78 4.30
C LYS A 45 -4.79 -16.37 5.27
N GLY A 46 -4.78 -15.12 5.76
CA GLY A 46 -5.70 -14.62 6.80
C GLY A 46 -5.23 -14.88 8.23
N ASP A 47 -3.99 -15.34 8.44
CA ASP A 47 -3.38 -15.53 9.77
C ASP A 47 -2.80 -14.19 10.29
N PHE A 48 -3.66 -13.19 10.48
CA PHE A 48 -3.26 -11.80 10.77
C PHE A 48 -2.49 -11.65 12.07
N ASN A 49 -2.86 -12.38 13.11
CA ASN A 49 -2.15 -12.34 14.39
C ASN A 49 -0.72 -12.86 14.28
N TRP A 50 -0.51 -13.92 13.50
CA TRP A 50 0.82 -14.44 13.23
C TRP A 50 1.63 -13.51 12.35
N ALA A 51 1.02 -12.97 11.30
CA ALA A 51 1.65 -11.96 10.43
C ALA A 51 2.14 -10.77 11.26
N GLU A 52 1.29 -10.16 12.07
CA GLU A 52 1.64 -9.03 12.93
C GLU A 52 2.79 -9.37 13.90
N SER A 53 2.79 -10.57 14.48
CA SER A 53 3.86 -11.01 15.38
C SER A 53 5.22 -11.08 14.69
N GLN A 54 5.28 -11.51 13.42
CA GLN A 54 6.51 -11.50 12.63
C GLN A 54 6.95 -10.07 12.27
N LEU A 55 6.01 -9.19 11.92
CA LEU A 55 6.29 -7.80 11.54
C LEU A 55 6.84 -6.98 12.71
N LYS A 56 6.35 -7.20 13.93
CA LYS A 56 6.87 -6.53 15.14
C LYS A 56 8.38 -6.69 15.31
N ILE A 57 8.92 -7.84 14.92
CA ILE A 57 10.36 -8.13 15.05
C ILE A 57 11.18 -7.36 14.01
N LEU A 58 10.59 -7.04 12.86
CA LEU A 58 11.25 -6.34 11.75
C LEU A 58 11.37 -4.83 11.95
N LYS A 59 10.73 -4.26 12.96
CA LYS A 59 10.85 -2.83 13.32
C LYS A 59 12.32 -2.40 13.51
N SER A 60 13.18 -3.30 13.97
CA SER A 60 14.63 -3.07 14.16
C SER A 60 15.46 -3.68 13.02
N SER A 61 14.90 -3.85 11.84
CA SER A 61 15.64 -4.33 10.66
C SER A 61 16.80 -3.38 10.31
N THR A 62 17.92 -3.96 9.90
CA THR A 62 19.07 -3.20 9.37
C THR A 62 18.81 -2.64 7.96
N SER A 63 17.82 -3.16 7.26
CA SER A 63 17.34 -2.64 5.99
C SER A 63 16.17 -1.69 6.24
N GLN A 64 16.35 -0.41 5.92
CA GLN A 64 15.31 0.62 6.01
C GLN A 64 14.06 0.21 5.20
N LEU A 65 14.27 -0.30 3.98
CA LEU A 65 13.16 -0.73 3.11
C LEU A 65 12.33 -1.83 3.77
N ILE A 66 12.96 -2.90 4.29
CA ILE A 66 12.25 -3.98 4.97
C ILE A 66 11.55 -3.48 6.24
N ALA A 67 12.14 -2.52 6.95
CA ALA A 67 11.54 -1.95 8.16
C ALA A 67 10.27 -1.15 7.80
N ASN A 68 10.31 -0.35 6.74
CA ASN A 68 9.17 0.43 6.27
C ASN A 68 8.05 -0.49 5.77
N ASP A 69 8.34 -1.43 4.84
CA ASP A 69 7.36 -2.40 4.34
C ASP A 69 6.70 -3.20 5.47
N ALA A 70 7.48 -3.55 6.51
CA ALA A 70 6.97 -4.26 7.67
C ALA A 70 6.08 -3.38 8.55
N LEU A 71 6.40 -2.09 8.67
CA LEU A 71 5.58 -1.13 9.40
C LEU A 71 4.25 -0.91 8.69
N ASP A 72 4.27 -0.67 7.38
CA ASP A 72 3.07 -0.43 6.58
C ASP A 72 2.10 -1.61 6.65
N LEU A 73 2.61 -2.84 6.42
CA LEU A 73 1.77 -4.03 6.51
C LEU A 73 1.27 -4.27 7.95
N LYS A 74 2.09 -3.94 8.97
CA LYS A 74 1.68 -4.04 10.36
C LYS A 74 0.57 -3.06 10.70
N LEU A 75 0.66 -1.80 10.27
CA LEU A 75 -0.38 -0.79 10.47
C LEU A 75 -1.67 -1.21 9.76
N LEU A 76 -1.60 -1.60 8.49
CA LEU A 76 -2.74 -2.15 7.77
C LEU A 76 -3.46 -3.26 8.57
N ILE A 77 -2.72 -4.20 9.14
CA ILE A 77 -3.32 -5.29 9.92
C ILE A 77 -3.85 -4.77 11.26
N SER A 78 -3.05 -3.99 12.01
CA SER A 78 -3.41 -3.58 13.37
C SER A 78 -4.64 -2.69 13.41
N ASP A 79 -4.79 -1.83 12.42
CA ASP A 79 -5.84 -0.83 12.39
C ASP A 79 -7.20 -1.42 11.93
N ASN A 80 -7.14 -2.51 11.15
CA ASN A 80 -8.34 -3.10 10.54
C ASN A 80 -8.78 -4.45 11.13
N LYS A 81 -7.97 -5.13 11.93
CA LYS A 81 -8.31 -6.50 12.39
C LYS A 81 -9.34 -6.58 13.51
N TYR A 82 -9.64 -5.45 14.16
CA TYR A 82 -10.59 -5.39 15.28
C TYR A 82 -11.93 -4.76 14.93
N GLU A 83 -12.11 -4.30 13.68
CA GLU A 83 -13.35 -3.67 13.22
C GLU A 83 -14.54 -4.63 13.34
N ASP A 84 -14.35 -5.87 12.94
CA ASP A 84 -15.32 -6.93 13.15
C ASP A 84 -14.65 -8.23 13.62
N SER A 85 -15.41 -9.09 14.32
CA SER A 85 -14.93 -10.37 14.84
C SER A 85 -14.56 -11.37 13.74
N THR A 86 -15.09 -11.19 12.53
CA THR A 86 -14.86 -12.06 11.38
C THR A 86 -13.68 -11.61 10.53
N GLN A 87 -13.27 -10.35 10.68
CA GLN A 87 -12.21 -9.69 9.88
C GLN A 87 -12.52 -9.75 8.37
N ALA A 88 -13.81 -9.58 8.02
CA ALA A 88 -14.29 -9.80 6.66
C ALA A 88 -13.66 -8.83 5.66
N ALA A 89 -13.66 -7.54 5.97
CA ALA A 89 -13.08 -6.51 5.11
C ALA A 89 -11.57 -6.70 4.94
N LEU A 90 -10.83 -6.95 6.03
CA LEU A 90 -9.39 -7.20 5.96
C LEU A 90 -9.05 -8.47 5.15
N LYS A 91 -9.88 -9.53 5.24
CA LYS A 91 -9.73 -10.73 4.40
C LYS A 91 -9.97 -10.45 2.92
N LEU A 92 -10.98 -9.63 2.60
CA LEU A 92 -11.23 -9.21 1.21
C LEU A 92 -10.05 -8.39 0.67
N TYR A 93 -9.54 -7.46 1.46
CA TYR A 93 -8.38 -6.66 1.07
C TYR A 93 -7.14 -7.53 0.85
N ALA A 94 -6.83 -8.46 1.76
CA ALA A 94 -5.72 -9.41 1.62
C ALA A 94 -5.87 -10.29 0.37
N LYS A 95 -7.10 -10.72 0.04
CA LYS A 95 -7.39 -11.45 -1.19
C LYS A 95 -7.15 -10.59 -2.44
N ALA A 96 -7.57 -9.33 -2.43
CA ALA A 96 -7.34 -8.41 -3.55
C ALA A 96 -5.84 -8.16 -3.75
N ASP A 97 -5.08 -7.97 -2.66
CA ASP A 97 -3.63 -7.78 -2.71
C ASP A 97 -2.90 -9.03 -3.24
N LEU A 98 -3.36 -10.24 -2.86
CA LEU A 98 -2.85 -11.49 -3.44
C LEU A 98 -3.16 -11.59 -4.95
N LEU A 99 -4.36 -11.26 -5.37
CA LEU A 99 -4.74 -11.28 -6.79
C LEU A 99 -3.93 -10.28 -7.60
N ALA A 100 -3.65 -9.10 -7.04
CA ALA A 100 -2.75 -8.11 -7.65
C ALA A 100 -1.31 -8.68 -7.78
N PHE A 101 -0.80 -9.33 -6.74
CA PHE A 101 0.50 -10.03 -6.78
C PHE A 101 0.54 -11.13 -7.85
N GLN A 102 -0.58 -11.82 -8.08
CA GLN A 102 -0.74 -12.82 -9.13
C GLN A 102 -0.94 -12.23 -10.54
N ASN A 103 -0.88 -10.91 -10.72
CA ASN A 103 -1.20 -10.19 -11.96
C ASN A 103 -2.64 -10.42 -12.46
N LYS A 104 -3.56 -10.78 -11.57
CA LYS A 104 -4.99 -10.93 -11.84
C LYS A 104 -5.73 -9.63 -11.54
N THR A 105 -5.31 -8.56 -12.21
CA THR A 105 -5.73 -7.17 -11.90
C THR A 105 -7.24 -6.99 -11.92
N ASP A 106 -7.95 -7.53 -12.91
CA ASP A 106 -9.40 -7.37 -12.99
C ASP A 106 -10.12 -8.07 -11.83
N GLN A 107 -9.63 -9.23 -11.42
CA GLN A 107 -10.18 -9.93 -10.26
C GLN A 107 -9.91 -9.20 -8.96
N ALA A 108 -8.70 -8.60 -8.82
CA ALA A 108 -8.35 -7.77 -7.67
C ALA A 108 -9.29 -6.56 -7.56
N ILE A 109 -9.52 -5.85 -8.66
CA ILE A 109 -10.47 -4.72 -8.72
C ILE A 109 -11.87 -5.18 -8.31
N SER A 110 -12.38 -6.29 -8.86
CA SER A 110 -13.70 -6.80 -8.51
C SER A 110 -13.86 -7.17 -7.04
N VAL A 111 -12.79 -7.66 -6.39
CA VAL A 111 -12.81 -7.94 -4.94
C VAL A 111 -12.80 -6.64 -4.14
N LEU A 112 -12.05 -5.61 -4.58
CA LEU A 112 -12.08 -4.29 -3.96
C LEU A 112 -13.44 -3.60 -4.14
N ASP A 113 -14.09 -3.72 -5.31
CA ASP A 113 -15.46 -3.24 -5.50
C ASP A 113 -16.42 -3.86 -4.48
N ALA A 114 -16.34 -5.17 -4.29
CA ALA A 114 -17.17 -5.88 -3.30
C ALA A 114 -16.88 -5.43 -1.86
N LEU A 115 -15.62 -5.17 -1.52
CA LEU A 115 -15.23 -4.62 -0.22
C LEU A 115 -15.85 -3.23 -0.02
N LEU A 116 -15.63 -2.33 -0.98
CA LEU A 116 -16.12 -0.94 -0.93
C LEU A 116 -17.66 -0.87 -0.87
N GLU A 117 -18.36 -1.82 -1.47
CA GLU A 117 -19.83 -1.88 -1.40
C GLU A 117 -20.33 -2.43 -0.06
N ALA A 118 -19.70 -3.50 0.46
CA ALA A 118 -20.17 -4.19 1.67
C ALA A 118 -19.71 -3.55 2.98
N HIS A 119 -18.58 -2.83 2.97
CA HIS A 119 -17.87 -2.32 4.17
C HIS A 119 -17.61 -0.81 4.13
N LYS A 120 -18.59 -0.03 3.68
CA LYS A 120 -18.48 1.43 3.39
C LYS A 120 -18.02 2.31 4.56
N THR A 121 -18.18 1.85 5.78
CA THR A 121 -17.91 2.64 7.00
C THR A 121 -16.71 2.13 7.79
N GLU A 122 -16.02 1.12 7.28
CA GLU A 122 -14.85 0.55 7.95
C GLU A 122 -13.58 1.32 7.61
N THR A 123 -12.62 1.31 8.53
CA THR A 123 -11.35 2.06 8.40
C THR A 123 -10.52 1.68 7.18
N ILE A 124 -10.68 0.47 6.64
CA ILE A 124 -9.93 -0.03 5.50
C ILE A 124 -10.35 0.58 4.14
N VAL A 125 -11.40 1.41 4.12
CA VAL A 125 -11.97 1.93 2.85
C VAL A 125 -10.99 2.82 2.10
N ASP A 126 -10.27 3.72 2.78
CA ASP A 126 -9.25 4.58 2.20
C ASP A 126 -8.14 3.77 1.54
N GLN A 127 -7.69 2.71 2.21
CA GLN A 127 -6.66 1.79 1.71
C GLN A 127 -7.16 0.98 0.51
N ALA A 128 -8.43 0.57 0.52
CA ALA A 128 -9.06 -0.14 -0.61
C ALA A 128 -9.19 0.78 -1.84
N LEU A 129 -9.60 2.03 -1.65
CA LEU A 129 -9.66 3.05 -2.71
C LEU A 129 -8.26 3.33 -3.29
N TYR A 130 -7.26 3.51 -2.42
CA TYR A 130 -5.89 3.76 -2.84
C TYR A 130 -5.32 2.59 -3.67
N LYS A 131 -5.47 1.37 -3.17
CA LYS A 131 -5.05 0.16 -3.88
C LYS A 131 -5.74 0.02 -5.23
N GLN A 132 -7.04 0.28 -5.27
CA GLN A 132 -7.83 0.20 -6.50
C GLN A 132 -7.39 1.28 -7.51
N ALA A 133 -7.10 2.50 -7.03
CA ALA A 133 -6.57 3.57 -7.88
C ALA A 133 -5.24 3.18 -8.53
N GLN A 134 -4.30 2.61 -7.76
CA GLN A 134 -3.04 2.09 -8.31
C GLN A 134 -3.26 1.02 -9.38
N LEU A 135 -4.24 0.12 -9.18
CA LEU A 135 -4.58 -0.90 -10.16
C LEU A 135 -5.20 -0.29 -11.43
N PHE A 136 -6.01 0.74 -11.30
CA PHE A 136 -6.55 1.50 -12.43
C PHE A 136 -5.45 2.24 -13.20
N GLU A 137 -4.49 2.84 -12.52
CA GLU A 137 -3.32 3.46 -13.18
C GLU A 137 -2.53 2.43 -13.99
N GLY A 138 -2.24 1.27 -13.41
CA GLY A 138 -1.57 0.17 -14.11
C GLY A 138 -2.32 -0.30 -15.37
N LYS A 139 -3.65 -0.10 -15.41
CA LYS A 139 -4.50 -0.35 -16.57
C LYS A 139 -4.71 0.86 -17.47
N GLN A 140 -4.04 1.99 -17.19
CA GLN A 140 -4.21 3.27 -17.89
C GLN A 140 -5.66 3.81 -17.83
N GLN A 141 -6.43 3.41 -16.82
CA GLN A 141 -7.78 3.90 -16.55
C GLN A 141 -7.72 5.11 -15.61
N TYR A 142 -7.04 6.16 -16.06
CA TYR A 142 -6.63 7.31 -15.23
C TYR A 142 -7.80 8.07 -14.61
N GLN A 143 -8.95 8.18 -15.30
CA GLN A 143 -10.13 8.83 -14.73
C GLN A 143 -10.75 8.07 -13.55
N LYS A 144 -10.65 6.73 -13.55
CA LYS A 144 -11.10 5.93 -12.41
C LYS A 144 -10.14 6.05 -11.23
N ALA A 145 -8.83 6.07 -11.50
CA ALA A 145 -7.82 6.33 -10.49
C ALA A 145 -8.01 7.71 -9.86
N GLU A 146 -8.19 8.75 -10.68
CA GLU A 146 -8.53 10.11 -10.24
C GLU A 146 -9.73 10.14 -9.30
N SER A 147 -10.83 9.47 -9.69
CA SER A 147 -12.06 9.43 -8.89
C SER A 147 -11.81 8.86 -7.49
N ASN A 148 -11.07 7.75 -7.39
CA ASN A 148 -10.74 7.13 -6.11
C ASN A 148 -9.83 8.02 -5.26
N TYR A 149 -8.79 8.61 -5.85
CA TYR A 149 -7.90 9.52 -5.13
C TYR A 149 -8.63 10.78 -4.63
N ILE A 150 -9.49 11.37 -5.45
CA ILE A 150 -10.32 12.52 -5.04
C ILE A 150 -11.22 12.13 -3.87
N GLN A 151 -11.81 10.94 -3.88
CA GLN A 151 -12.61 10.47 -2.76
C GLN A 151 -11.78 10.38 -1.47
N ILE A 152 -10.55 9.85 -1.53
CA ILE A 152 -9.69 9.76 -0.35
C ILE A 152 -9.40 11.15 0.21
N ILE A 153 -8.93 12.10 -0.59
CA ILE A 153 -8.60 13.45 -0.09
C ILE A 153 -9.83 14.27 0.33
N THR A 154 -11.04 13.85 -0.03
CA THR A 154 -12.29 14.49 0.36
C THR A 154 -12.81 13.92 1.68
N ASP A 155 -12.89 12.59 1.78
CA ASP A 155 -13.56 11.90 2.87
C ASP A 155 -12.59 11.45 3.98
N TYR A 156 -11.28 11.28 3.67
CA TYR A 156 -10.24 10.69 4.53
C TYR A 156 -8.98 11.57 4.63
N LYS A 157 -9.12 12.88 4.55
CA LYS A 157 -7.99 13.84 4.53
C LYS A 157 -7.12 13.87 5.79
N GLU A 158 -7.63 13.36 6.91
CA GLU A 158 -6.90 13.28 8.18
C GLU A 158 -6.27 11.90 8.39
N ASP A 159 -6.48 10.97 7.46
CA ASP A 159 -5.97 9.60 7.56
C ASP A 159 -4.56 9.50 6.98
N ILE A 160 -3.88 8.40 7.33
CA ILE A 160 -2.45 8.21 7.05
C ILE A 160 -2.09 8.24 5.55
N LEU A 161 -3.06 7.96 4.66
CA LEU A 161 -2.83 7.95 3.20
C LEU A 161 -3.11 9.29 2.52
N ALA A 162 -3.42 10.35 3.26
CA ALA A 162 -3.80 11.62 2.65
C ALA A 162 -2.68 12.25 1.83
N ASP A 163 -1.46 12.32 2.37
CA ASP A 163 -0.29 12.89 1.69
C ASP A 163 0.22 11.99 0.56
N ASP A 164 0.23 10.66 0.75
CA ASP A 164 0.47 9.68 -0.32
C ASP A 164 -0.48 9.90 -1.51
N THR A 165 -1.76 10.09 -1.19
CA THR A 165 -2.82 10.28 -2.20
C THR A 165 -2.68 11.61 -2.92
N LEU A 166 -2.39 12.71 -2.21
CA LEU A 166 -2.13 14.01 -2.81
C LEU A 166 -0.94 13.95 -3.78
N PHE A 167 0.13 13.26 -3.36
CA PHE A 167 1.30 13.11 -4.23
C PHE A 167 0.99 12.24 -5.46
N ALA A 168 0.32 11.10 -5.29
CA ALA A 168 -0.08 10.23 -6.39
C ALA A 168 -1.01 10.96 -7.38
N LEU A 169 -1.95 11.75 -6.87
CA LEU A 169 -2.88 12.53 -7.68
C LEU A 169 -2.15 13.64 -8.46
N ALA A 170 -1.20 14.32 -7.83
CA ALA A 170 -0.36 15.31 -8.50
C ALA A 170 0.46 14.68 -9.65
N GLU A 171 1.07 13.52 -9.41
CA GLU A 171 1.78 12.75 -10.44
C GLU A 171 0.86 12.31 -11.58
N LEU A 172 -0.35 11.87 -11.26
CA LEU A 172 -1.36 11.46 -12.23
C LEU A 172 -1.74 12.64 -13.16
N TYR A 173 -2.00 13.82 -12.59
CA TYR A 173 -2.32 15.01 -13.36
C TYR A 173 -1.15 15.50 -14.23
N LEU A 174 0.06 15.44 -13.69
CA LEU A 174 1.24 15.90 -14.41
C LEU A 174 1.60 14.98 -15.56
N ASN A 175 1.63 13.66 -15.31
CA ASN A 175 2.24 12.70 -16.22
C ASN A 175 1.23 12.06 -17.20
N HIS A 176 -0.06 12.00 -16.84
CA HIS A 176 -1.05 11.24 -17.59
C HIS A 176 -2.28 12.05 -18.03
N LEU A 177 -2.70 13.02 -17.24
CA LEU A 177 -3.89 13.82 -17.56
C LEU A 177 -3.55 15.17 -18.23
N ALA A 178 -2.26 15.49 -18.36
CA ALA A 178 -1.77 16.73 -18.97
C ALA A 178 -2.40 18.01 -18.37
N GLN A 179 -2.59 18.04 -17.04
CA GLN A 179 -3.15 19.15 -16.28
C GLN A 179 -2.14 19.66 -15.23
N PRO A 180 -1.03 20.30 -15.63
CA PRO A 180 0.05 20.70 -14.73
C PRO A 180 -0.38 21.72 -13.67
N GLU A 181 -1.39 22.55 -13.96
CA GLU A 181 -1.90 23.50 -12.96
C GLU A 181 -2.58 22.79 -11.78
N LYS A 182 -3.38 21.74 -12.04
CA LYS A 182 -3.93 20.92 -10.96
C LYS A 182 -2.84 20.16 -10.20
N ALA A 183 -1.87 19.61 -10.90
CA ALA A 183 -0.73 18.97 -10.24
C ALA A 183 -0.04 19.93 -9.28
N LYS A 184 0.14 21.18 -9.70
CA LYS A 184 0.75 22.24 -8.87
C LYS A 184 -0.06 22.51 -7.60
N GLU A 185 -1.40 22.55 -7.67
CA GLU A 185 -2.29 22.74 -6.52
C GLU A 185 -2.11 21.61 -5.46
N PHE A 186 -2.02 20.36 -5.90
CA PHE A 186 -1.82 19.24 -4.98
C PHE A 186 -0.41 19.19 -4.37
N TYR A 187 0.63 19.54 -5.13
CA TYR A 187 1.97 19.74 -4.52
C TYR A 187 1.99 20.88 -3.51
N GLU A 188 1.26 21.96 -3.79
CA GLU A 188 1.11 23.10 -2.87
C GLU A 188 0.43 22.67 -1.57
N GLU A 189 -0.63 21.87 -1.66
CA GLU A 189 -1.33 21.30 -0.50
C GLU A 189 -0.39 20.50 0.40
N ILE A 190 0.47 19.63 -0.18
CA ILE A 190 1.48 18.89 0.60
C ILE A 190 2.44 19.86 1.30
N ILE A 191 2.93 20.89 0.62
CA ILE A 191 3.91 21.83 1.16
C ILE A 191 3.36 22.61 2.36
N PHE A 192 2.08 23.00 2.33
CA PHE A 192 1.50 23.84 3.37
C PHE A 192 0.86 23.05 4.50
N ASN A 193 0.25 21.90 4.21
CA ASN A 193 -0.57 21.18 5.17
C ASN A 193 0.02 19.83 5.64
N TYR A 194 1.03 19.28 4.92
CA TYR A 194 1.67 17.99 5.25
C TYR A 194 3.20 18.11 5.31
N GLN A 195 3.70 19.01 6.17
CA GLN A 195 5.14 19.32 6.25
C GLN A 195 6.02 18.15 6.71
N ASP A 196 5.42 17.19 7.43
CA ASP A 196 6.09 15.97 7.90
C ASP A 196 6.04 14.83 6.87
N SER A 197 5.39 15.04 5.72
CA SER A 197 5.30 14.07 4.63
C SER A 197 6.67 13.71 4.08
N ILE A 198 6.87 12.44 3.77
CA ILE A 198 8.06 11.97 3.05
C ILE A 198 8.18 12.60 1.65
N TYR A 199 7.07 13.05 1.08
CA TYR A 199 7.00 13.70 -0.23
C TYR A 199 7.27 15.20 -0.19
N PHE A 200 7.42 15.82 0.97
CA PHE A 200 7.56 17.26 1.13
C PHE A 200 8.66 17.87 0.23
N ILE A 201 9.85 17.24 0.21
CA ILE A 201 10.99 17.73 -0.58
C ILE A 201 10.71 17.61 -2.08
N ASP A 202 10.16 16.47 -2.53
CA ASP A 202 9.87 16.23 -3.93
C ASP A 202 8.69 17.09 -4.41
N ALA A 203 7.64 17.22 -3.63
CA ALA A 203 6.51 18.10 -3.91
C ALA A 203 6.97 19.56 -4.07
N ARG A 204 7.81 20.05 -3.14
CA ARG A 204 8.37 21.40 -3.22
C ARG A 204 9.22 21.62 -4.47
N LYS A 205 10.03 20.64 -4.85
CA LYS A 205 10.85 20.70 -6.07
C LYS A 205 9.95 20.78 -7.31
N LYS A 206 8.96 19.89 -7.43
CA LYS A 206 8.04 19.85 -8.56
C LYS A 206 7.15 21.08 -8.64
N TYR A 207 6.64 21.57 -7.50
CA TYR A 207 5.90 22.84 -7.42
C TYR A 207 6.71 24.00 -7.99
N ARG A 208 7.98 24.14 -7.56
CA ARG A 208 8.87 25.22 -8.07
C ARG A 208 9.14 25.08 -9.57
N MET A 209 9.33 23.85 -10.07
CA MET A 209 9.48 23.62 -11.51
C MET A 209 8.24 24.08 -12.28
N LEU A 210 7.05 23.72 -11.82
CA LEU A 210 5.79 24.11 -12.47
C LEU A 210 5.51 25.60 -12.37
N ARG A 211 6.01 26.27 -11.35
CA ARG A 211 5.94 27.74 -11.20
C ARG A 211 6.94 28.47 -12.12
N GLY A 212 7.92 27.79 -12.69
CA GLY A 212 8.95 28.38 -13.53
C GLY A 212 10.15 28.94 -12.77
N ASP A 213 10.35 28.55 -11.52
CA ASP A 213 11.51 28.96 -10.72
C ASP A 213 12.80 28.33 -11.25
N ALA A 214 13.89 29.09 -11.21
CA ALA A 214 15.22 28.51 -11.42
C ALA A 214 15.54 27.54 -10.28
N ILE A 215 15.71 26.26 -10.60
CA ILE A 215 16.09 25.22 -9.63
C ILE A 215 17.60 25.03 -9.77
N ASN A 216 18.36 25.55 -8.78
CA ASN A 216 19.80 25.30 -8.65
C ASN A 216 20.01 24.05 -7.82
#